data_da0ee04cd3f3a7b613988a7f825f9ed4
#
_entry.id   da0ee04cd3f3a7b613988a7f825f9ed4
#
_cell.length_a   1.000
_cell.length_b   1.000
_cell.length_c   1.000
_cell.angle_alpha   90.00
_cell.angle_beta   90.00
_cell.angle_gamma   90.00
#
_symmetry.space_group_name_H-M   'P 1'
#
loop_
_entity.id
_entity.type
_entity.pdbx_description
1 polymer ?
#
loop_
_entity_poly.entity_id
_entity_poly.type
_entity_poly.pdbx_seq_one_letter_code
_entity_poly.pdbx_strand_id
1 'polypeptide(L)'
;MKLTLEKLKIFLKAIKVLRNWWLYPIVYLKLTKKPTVIFEIKNGIKIMLRSDSTDLMAFTHVWLIGEYSKHDFQIKKKDTVIDVGAHIGLFSLYASQHCTKGQIYAFEPMKENYE
;
A
#
# COMPACT_ATOMS: atom_id res chain seq x y z
N MET A 1 9.67 -20.99 10.93
CA MET A 1 9.54 -20.12 9.74
C MET A 1 10.89 -19.46 9.50
N LYS A 2 11.50 -19.69 8.32
CA LYS A 2 12.76 -19.02 7.98
C LYS A 2 12.50 -17.56 7.63
N LEU A 3 13.12 -16.64 8.36
CA LEU A 3 13.15 -15.24 7.99
C LEU A 3 14.14 -15.08 6.83
N THR A 4 13.65 -14.85 5.64
CA THR A 4 14.52 -14.57 4.48
C THR A 4 15.04 -13.14 4.54
N LEU A 5 16.17 -12.89 3.88
CA LEU A 5 16.74 -11.55 3.78
C LEU A 5 15.73 -10.54 3.18
N GLU A 6 14.94 -11.00 2.21
CA GLU A 6 13.90 -10.15 1.60
C GLU A 6 12.80 -9.76 2.59
N LYS A 7 12.33 -10.71 3.39
CA LYS A 7 11.32 -10.43 4.43
C LYS A 7 11.85 -9.45 5.47
N LEU A 8 13.12 -9.58 5.84
CA LEU A 8 13.76 -8.64 6.75
C LEU A 8 13.83 -7.23 6.14
N LYS A 9 14.20 -7.12 4.87
CA LYS A 9 14.22 -5.83 4.16
C LYS A 9 12.83 -5.18 4.12
N ILE A 10 11.79 -5.95 3.85
CA ILE A 10 10.41 -5.47 3.84
C ILE A 10 10.02 -4.96 5.23
N PHE A 11 10.34 -5.71 6.28
CA PHE A 11 10.06 -5.32 7.65
C PHE A 11 10.78 -4.02 8.05
N LEU A 12 12.05 -3.89 7.70
CA LEU A 12 12.81 -2.65 7.92
C LEU A 12 12.20 -1.47 7.16
N LYS A 13 11.68 -1.72 5.96
CA LYS A 13 10.98 -0.71 5.17
C LYS A 13 9.66 -0.29 5.85
N ALA A 14 8.93 -1.25 6.42
CA ALA A 14 7.70 -0.96 7.18
C ALA A 14 8.00 -0.04 8.37
N ILE A 15 9.09 -0.27 9.10
CA ILE A 15 9.53 0.61 10.20
C ILE A 15 9.80 2.04 9.71
N LYS A 16 10.37 2.19 8.52
CA LYS A 16 10.66 3.50 7.94
C LYS A 16 9.42 4.23 7.44
N VAL A 17 8.44 3.51 6.92
CA VAL A 17 7.26 4.07 6.27
C VAL A 17 6.11 4.29 7.23
N LEU A 18 5.89 3.34 8.15
CA LEU A 18 4.74 3.34 9.06
C LEU A 18 5.09 3.94 10.41
N ARG A 19 4.20 4.81 10.90
CA ARG A 19 4.26 5.31 12.27
C ARG A 19 3.93 4.19 13.25
N ASN A 20 2.93 3.36 12.95
CA ASN A 20 2.51 2.21 13.75
C ASN A 20 3.01 0.88 13.13
N TRP A 21 4.30 0.80 12.87
CA TRP A 21 4.97 -0.31 12.17
C TRP A 21 4.74 -1.69 12.84
N TRP A 22 4.51 -1.73 14.14
CA TRP A 22 4.27 -2.99 14.88
C TRP A 22 3.02 -3.72 14.40
N LEU A 23 2.05 -3.03 13.79
CA LEU A 23 0.87 -3.67 13.21
C LEU A 23 1.20 -4.52 11.99
N TYR A 24 2.29 -4.21 11.27
CA TYR A 24 2.66 -4.97 10.08
C TYR A 24 2.90 -6.45 10.38
N PRO A 25 3.82 -6.83 11.31
CA PRO A 25 4.01 -8.24 11.64
C PRO A 25 2.78 -8.88 12.28
N ILE A 26 1.99 -8.13 13.04
CA ILE A 26 0.75 -8.65 13.63
C ILE A 26 -0.24 -9.09 12.54
N VAL A 27 -0.42 -8.27 11.52
CA VAL A 27 -1.29 -8.62 10.38
C VAL A 27 -0.67 -9.73 9.53
N TYR A 28 0.62 -9.65 9.26
CA TYR A 28 1.36 -10.64 8.48
C TYR A 28 1.25 -12.06 9.09
N LEU A 29 1.39 -12.16 10.39
CA LEU A 29 1.31 -13.43 11.13
C LEU A 29 -0.13 -13.81 11.51
N LYS A 30 -1.12 -13.05 11.06
CA LYS A 30 -2.54 -13.28 11.32
C LYS A 30 -2.87 -13.38 12.83
N LEU A 31 -2.23 -12.53 13.62
CA LEU A 31 -2.41 -12.51 15.07
C LEU A 31 -3.56 -11.59 15.52
N THR A 32 -4.03 -10.71 14.66
CA THR A 32 -5.18 -9.86 15.00
C THR A 32 -6.50 -10.58 14.75
N LYS A 33 -7.47 -10.34 15.65
CA LYS A 33 -8.86 -10.78 15.49
C LYS A 33 -9.77 -9.69 14.91
N LYS A 34 -9.25 -8.48 14.75
CA LYS A 34 -10.01 -7.37 14.16
C LYS A 34 -10.16 -7.58 12.65
N PRO A 35 -11.36 -7.33 12.09
CA PRO A 35 -11.57 -7.50 10.65
C PRO A 35 -10.80 -6.49 9.80
N THR A 36 -10.50 -5.33 10.35
CA THR A 36 -9.73 -4.27 9.69
C THR A 36 -8.67 -3.69 10.61
N VAL A 37 -7.62 -3.17 10.01
CA VAL A 37 -6.56 -2.41 10.69
C VAL A 37 -6.31 -1.11 9.95
N ILE A 38 -5.81 -0.10 10.65
CA ILE A 38 -5.43 1.18 10.06
C ILE A 38 -3.92 1.34 10.15
N PHE A 39 -3.27 1.39 8.99
CA PHE A 39 -1.87 1.75 8.91
C PHE A 39 -1.73 3.28 8.81
N GLU A 40 -0.85 3.83 9.62
CA GLU A 40 -0.53 5.26 9.60
C GLU A 40 0.83 5.47 8.94
N ILE A 41 0.83 6.10 7.78
CA ILE A 41 2.06 6.51 7.10
C ILE A 41 2.65 7.70 7.86
N LYS A 42 3.96 7.81 7.91
CA LYS A 42 4.65 8.89 8.64
C LYS A 42 4.31 10.30 8.12
N ASN A 43 3.86 10.40 6.87
CA ASN A 43 3.38 11.68 6.29
C ASN A 43 1.95 12.06 6.70
N GLY A 44 1.28 11.25 7.53
CA GLY A 44 -0.07 11.50 8.05
C GLY A 44 -1.19 10.77 7.33
N ILE A 45 -0.93 10.09 6.24
CA ILE A 45 -1.95 9.31 5.52
C ILE A 45 -2.32 8.07 6.34
N LYS A 46 -3.62 7.79 6.41
CA LYS A 46 -4.16 6.59 7.05
C LYS A 46 -4.76 5.68 6.00
N ILE A 47 -4.40 4.41 6.06
CA ILE A 47 -4.86 3.39 5.11
C ILE A 47 -5.55 2.27 5.88
N MET A 48 -6.82 2.04 5.59
CA MET A 48 -7.56 0.93 6.17
C MET A 48 -7.37 -0.33 5.33
N LEU A 49 -6.93 -1.41 5.97
CA LEU A 49 -6.75 -2.72 5.34
C LEU A 49 -7.65 -3.76 6.01
N ARG A 50 -8.17 -4.66 5.21
CA ARG A 50 -8.87 -5.85 5.71
C ARG A 50 -7.82 -6.86 6.18
N SER A 51 -7.97 -7.37 7.39
CA SER A 51 -6.95 -8.21 8.05
C SER A 51 -6.81 -9.58 7.40
N ASP A 52 -7.92 -10.19 6.96
CA ASP A 52 -7.93 -11.50 6.32
C ASP A 52 -8.24 -11.35 4.83
N SER A 53 -7.28 -10.78 4.11
CA SER A 53 -7.40 -10.50 2.68
C SER A 53 -6.03 -10.37 2.03
N THR A 54 -6.02 -10.03 0.75
CA THR A 54 -4.80 -9.72 -0.01
C THR A 54 -4.34 -8.26 0.16
N ASP A 55 -5.00 -7.48 1.01
CA ASP A 55 -4.71 -6.05 1.16
C ASP A 55 -3.29 -5.78 1.64
N LEU A 56 -2.81 -6.58 2.61
CA LEU A 56 -1.42 -6.43 3.11
C LEU A 56 -0.40 -6.69 2.00
N MET A 57 -0.65 -7.69 1.16
CA MET A 57 0.24 -7.99 0.03
C MET A 57 0.26 -6.83 -0.96
N ALA A 58 -0.91 -6.28 -1.31
CA ALA A 58 -1.01 -5.13 -2.19
C ALA A 58 -0.30 -3.91 -1.59
N PHE A 59 -0.49 -3.62 -0.31
CA PHE A 59 0.22 -2.56 0.41
C PHE A 59 1.74 -2.77 0.34
N THR A 60 2.21 -3.97 0.59
CA THR A 60 3.63 -4.30 0.56
C THR A 60 4.26 -4.02 -0.80
N HIS A 61 3.60 -4.46 -1.87
CA HIS A 61 4.11 -4.26 -3.23
C HIS A 61 4.16 -2.79 -3.64
N VAL A 62 3.13 -2.04 -3.33
CA VAL A 62 3.02 -0.62 -3.73
C VAL A 62 3.88 0.29 -2.84
N TRP A 63 3.77 0.15 -1.52
CA TRP A 63 4.31 1.12 -0.57
C TRP A 63 5.67 0.75 0.01
N LEU A 64 5.96 -0.55 0.14
CA LEU A 64 7.21 -1.00 0.76
C LEU A 64 8.24 -1.44 -0.28
N ILE A 65 7.87 -2.26 -1.24
CA ILE A 65 8.77 -2.70 -2.30
C ILE A 65 8.94 -1.61 -3.35
N GLY A 66 7.91 -0.78 -3.57
CA GLY A 66 7.96 0.30 -4.54
C GLY A 66 7.98 -0.22 -5.98
N GLU A 67 7.16 -1.22 -6.27
CA GLU A 67 7.11 -1.90 -7.58
C GLU A 67 6.84 -0.92 -8.74
N TYR A 68 6.07 0.14 -8.49
CA TYR A 68 5.69 1.14 -9.48
C TYR A 68 6.60 2.36 -9.51
N SER A 69 7.64 2.43 -8.68
CA SER A 69 8.59 3.54 -8.62
C SER A 69 9.98 3.18 -9.08
N LYS A 70 10.14 2.00 -9.71
CA LYS A 70 11.43 1.51 -10.19
C LYS A 70 11.77 2.06 -11.56
N HIS A 71 13.06 2.32 -11.79
CA HIS A 71 13.62 2.75 -13.07
C HIS A 71 13.10 4.13 -13.54
N ASP A 72 12.88 4.28 -14.83
CA ASP A 72 12.49 5.54 -15.47
C ASP A 72 10.98 5.85 -15.38
N PHE A 73 10.20 4.97 -14.77
CA PHE A 73 8.75 5.13 -14.61
C PHE A 73 8.41 5.88 -13.34
N GLN A 74 8.77 7.16 -13.28
CA GLN A 74 8.37 8.01 -12.16
C GLN A 74 7.13 8.82 -12.52
N ILE A 75 6.15 8.79 -11.61
CA ILE A 75 4.95 9.62 -11.74
C ILE A 75 5.34 11.07 -11.49
N LYS A 76 5.01 11.93 -12.45
CA LYS A 76 5.33 13.36 -12.41
C LYS A 76 4.14 14.18 -11.93
N LYS A 77 4.42 15.40 -11.49
CA LYS A 77 3.46 16.30 -10.85
C LYS A 77 2.18 16.55 -11.65
N LYS A 78 2.28 16.66 -12.98
CA LYS A 78 1.15 16.95 -13.89
C LYS A 78 0.62 15.73 -14.64
N ASP A 79 1.09 14.54 -14.29
CA ASP A 79 0.69 13.33 -15.00
C ASP A 79 -0.79 13.02 -14.79
N THR A 80 -1.39 12.43 -15.82
CA THR A 80 -2.67 11.74 -15.72
C THR A 80 -2.39 10.26 -15.53
N VAL A 81 -2.91 9.69 -14.45
CA VAL A 81 -2.72 8.29 -14.09
C VAL A 81 -4.02 7.53 -14.29
N ILE A 82 -3.95 6.41 -15.00
CA ILE A 82 -5.09 5.49 -15.16
C ILE A 82 -4.72 4.20 -14.43
N ASP A 83 -5.50 3.88 -13.40
CA ASP A 83 -5.31 2.70 -12.55
C ASP A 83 -6.40 1.68 -12.88
N VAL A 84 -6.05 0.67 -13.67
CA VAL A 84 -6.96 -0.40 -14.07
C VAL A 84 -6.80 -1.58 -13.11
N GLY A 85 -7.91 -2.01 -12.51
CA GLY A 85 -7.87 -3.00 -11.43
C GLY A 85 -7.37 -2.38 -10.13
N ALA A 86 -7.95 -1.25 -9.75
CA ALA A 86 -7.45 -0.42 -8.65
C ALA A 86 -7.52 -1.09 -7.28
N HIS A 87 -8.25 -2.19 -7.16
CA HIS A 87 -8.45 -2.89 -5.88
C HIS A 87 -9.02 -1.93 -4.83
N ILE A 88 -8.43 -1.80 -3.64
CA ILE A 88 -8.88 -0.83 -2.64
C ILE A 88 -8.27 0.57 -2.84
N GLY A 89 -7.61 0.81 -3.96
CA GLY A 89 -7.07 2.11 -4.31
C GLY A 89 -5.68 2.43 -3.77
N LEU A 90 -4.90 1.42 -3.37
CA LEU A 90 -3.56 1.61 -2.79
C LEU A 90 -2.59 2.28 -3.76
N PHE A 91 -2.57 1.84 -5.02
CA PHE A 91 -1.72 2.47 -6.03
C PHE A 91 -2.20 3.89 -6.37
N SER A 92 -3.52 4.08 -6.52
CA SER A 92 -4.09 5.41 -6.77
C SER A 92 -3.74 6.39 -5.65
N LEU A 93 -3.80 5.95 -4.40
CA LEU A 93 -3.41 6.76 -3.24
C LEU A 93 -1.92 7.08 -3.26
N TYR A 94 -1.07 6.10 -3.58
CA TYR A 94 0.37 6.31 -3.75
C TYR A 94 0.64 7.32 -4.87
N ALA A 95 0.03 7.14 -6.04
CA ALA A 95 0.19 8.01 -7.19
C ALA A 95 -0.23 9.46 -6.90
N SER A 96 -1.28 9.65 -6.09
CA SER A 96 -1.80 10.97 -5.76
C SER A 96 -0.77 11.87 -5.04
N GLN A 97 0.20 11.28 -4.37
CA GLN A 97 1.26 12.02 -3.69
C GLN A 97 2.32 12.56 -4.65
N HIS A 98 2.38 12.01 -5.86
CA HIS A 98 3.35 12.41 -6.87
C HIS A 98 2.74 13.28 -7.96
N CYS A 99 1.52 12.98 -8.43
CA CYS A 99 0.83 13.79 -9.44
C CYS A 99 -0.10 14.84 -8.81
N THR A 100 0.45 15.69 -7.97
CA THR A 100 -0.30 16.67 -7.17
C THR A 100 -1.05 17.73 -7.99
N LYS A 101 -0.70 17.94 -9.26
CA LYS A 101 -1.36 18.83 -10.22
C LYS A 101 -1.95 18.06 -11.41
N GLY A 102 -1.98 16.74 -11.34
CA GLY A 102 -2.55 15.87 -12.36
C GLY A 102 -3.91 15.32 -11.97
N GLN A 103 -4.29 14.23 -12.60
CA GLN A 103 -5.54 13.54 -12.35
C GLN A 103 -5.32 12.03 -12.27
N ILE A 104 -6.17 11.35 -11.49
CA ILE A 104 -6.14 9.91 -11.35
C ILE A 104 -7.53 9.36 -11.65
N TYR A 105 -7.57 8.39 -12.55
CA TYR A 105 -8.78 7.63 -12.89
C TYR A 105 -8.58 6.19 -12.46
N ALA A 106 -9.34 5.75 -11.46
CA ALA A 106 -9.26 4.38 -10.92
C ALA A 106 -10.48 3.56 -11.33
N PHE A 107 -10.24 2.37 -11.83
CA PHE A 107 -11.28 1.44 -12.29
C PHE A 107 -11.15 0.11 -11.54
N GLU A 108 -12.20 -0.28 -10.83
CA GLU A 108 -12.26 -1.53 -10.07
C GLU A 108 -13.62 -2.19 -10.25
N PRO A 109 -13.69 -3.40 -10.85
CA PRO A 109 -14.96 -4.07 -11.10
C PRO A 109 -15.54 -4.75 -9.87
N MET A 110 -14.72 -5.09 -8.88
CA MET A 110 -15.17 -5.82 -7.69
C MET A 110 -15.77 -4.88 -6.66
N LYS A 111 -17.06 -5.01 -6.43
CA LYS A 111 -17.83 -4.13 -5.55
C LYS A 111 -17.25 -4.05 -4.13
N GLU A 112 -16.84 -5.17 -3.58
CA GLU A 112 -16.22 -5.26 -2.25
C GLU A 112 -14.90 -4.49 -2.11
N ASN A 113 -14.30 -4.08 -3.21
CA ASN A 113 -13.05 -3.32 -3.19
C ASN A 113 -13.27 -1.79 -3.25
N TYR A 114 -14.37 -1.31 -3.82
CA TYR A 114 -14.62 0.13 -3.95
C TYR A 114 -15.76 0.67 -3.08
N GLU A 115 -16.51 -0.19 -2.43
CA GLU A 115 -17.48 0.17 -1.39
C GLU A 115 -16.86 0.01 0.00
#